data_c5de69243b9bfe68dcaa99cc0be69ddc
#
_entry.id   c5de69243b9bfe68dcaa99cc0be69ddc
#
_cell.length_a   1.000
_cell.length_b   1.000
_cell.length_c   1.000
_cell.angle_alpha   90.00
_cell.angle_beta   90.00
_cell.angle_gamma   90.00
#
_symmetry.space_group_name_H-M   'P 1'
#
loop_
_entity.id
_entity.type
_entity.pdbx_description
1 polymer ?
#
loop_
_entity_poly.entity_id
_entity_poly.type
_entity_poly.pdbx_seq_one_letter_code
_entity_poly.pdbx_strand_id
1 'polypeptide(L)'
;MKTILRGINVGLWIVHINAKTGEGELNTDETMRKLLGVADDITPGECFKHWQSNLDKEYRSAVDNMIHEMAESDTVIQVEYPWHHPQGDTVTVRCCGRCVEENDEVIVFEGFHRVISDF
;
A
#
# COMPACT_ATOMS: atom_id res chain seq x y z
N MET A 1 23.53 8.16 6.61
CA MET A 1 22.80 9.19 5.92
C MET A 1 21.35 9.29 6.45
N LYS A 2 20.85 10.47 6.51
CA LYS A 2 19.47 10.66 6.92
C LYS A 2 18.52 10.37 5.77
N THR A 3 17.56 9.51 5.99
CA THR A 3 16.58 9.23 4.95
C THR A 3 15.46 10.26 4.98
N ILE A 4 14.86 10.52 3.83
CA ILE A 4 13.69 11.37 3.72
C ILE A 4 12.50 10.79 4.48
N LEU A 5 12.51 9.48 4.75
CA LEU A 5 11.40 8.78 5.40
C LEU A 5 11.53 8.72 6.92
N ARG A 6 12.63 9.22 7.48
CA ARG A 6 12.91 9.03 8.91
C ARG A 6 11.82 9.59 9.83
N GLY A 7 11.18 10.67 9.48
CA GLY A 7 10.14 11.30 10.30
C GLY A 7 8.73 10.79 10.01
N ILE A 8 8.59 9.88 9.06
CA ILE A 8 7.27 9.39 8.66
C ILE A 8 6.84 8.26 9.57
N ASN A 9 5.71 8.43 10.24
CA ASN A 9 5.20 7.41 11.17
C ASN A 9 4.18 6.50 10.51
N VAL A 10 3.07 7.05 10.06
CA VAL A 10 1.96 6.25 9.53
C VAL A 10 1.37 6.93 8.32
N GLY A 11 1.32 6.20 7.21
CA GLY A 11 0.62 6.64 6.01
C GLY A 11 -0.69 5.88 5.87
N LEU A 12 -1.77 6.59 5.63
CA LEU A 12 -3.11 6.01 5.49
C LEU A 12 -3.46 5.79 4.03
N TRP A 13 -4.15 4.68 3.75
CA TRP A 13 -4.55 4.36 2.40
C TRP A 13 -5.91 3.68 2.35
N ILE A 14 -6.59 3.87 1.22
CA ILE A 14 -7.84 3.17 0.89
C ILE A 14 -7.69 2.67 -0.54
N VAL A 15 -7.91 1.38 -0.74
CA VAL A 15 -7.87 0.77 -2.07
C VAL A 15 -9.25 0.38 -2.50
N HIS A 16 -9.63 0.80 -3.70
CA HIS A 16 -10.86 0.37 -4.36
C HIS A 16 -10.50 -0.55 -5.51
N ILE A 17 -11.00 -1.76 -5.51
CA ILE A 17 -10.78 -2.72 -6.61
C ILE A 17 -12.11 -2.91 -7.33
N ASN A 18 -12.10 -2.70 -8.65
CA ASN A 18 -13.27 -2.99 -9.47
C ASN A 18 -13.46 -4.51 -9.48
N ALA A 19 -14.59 -4.99 -8.96
CA ALA A 19 -14.82 -6.43 -8.82
C ALA A 19 -14.91 -7.15 -10.15
N LYS A 20 -15.24 -6.43 -11.21
CA LYS A 20 -15.41 -7.03 -12.55
C LYS A 20 -14.13 -7.01 -13.38
N THR A 21 -13.35 -5.94 -13.29
CA THR A 21 -12.15 -5.76 -14.12
C THR A 21 -10.86 -6.02 -13.36
N GLY A 22 -10.88 -5.94 -12.03
CA GLY A 22 -9.67 -6.05 -11.21
C GLY A 22 -8.85 -4.77 -11.16
N GLU A 23 -9.29 -3.70 -11.83
CA GLU A 23 -8.56 -2.43 -11.79
C GLU A 23 -8.63 -1.82 -10.40
N GLY A 24 -7.52 -1.26 -9.95
CA GLY A 24 -7.40 -0.69 -8.62
C GLY A 24 -7.16 0.79 -8.62
N GLU A 25 -7.61 1.42 -7.52
CA GLU A 25 -7.33 2.82 -7.22
C GLU A 25 -6.84 2.90 -5.79
N LEU A 26 -5.73 3.61 -5.60
CA LEU A 26 -5.11 3.78 -4.28
C LEU A 26 -5.22 5.24 -3.88
N ASN A 27 -6.04 5.50 -2.88
CA ASN A 27 -6.21 6.83 -2.29
C ASN A 27 -5.36 6.90 -1.03
N THR A 28 -4.64 7.99 -0.86
CA THR A 28 -3.62 8.12 0.17
C THR A 28 -3.69 9.48 0.85
N ASP A 29 -3.22 9.54 2.10
CA ASP A 29 -2.99 10.84 2.73
C ASP A 29 -1.60 11.35 2.33
N GLU A 30 -1.26 12.53 2.81
CA GLU A 30 0.01 13.18 2.47
C GLU A 30 1.20 12.34 2.94
N THR A 31 1.11 11.77 4.14
CA THR A 31 2.19 10.95 4.70
C THR A 31 2.43 9.72 3.85
N MET A 32 1.36 9.07 3.40
CA MET A 32 1.48 7.90 2.54
C MET A 32 2.10 8.27 1.18
N ARG A 33 1.73 9.43 0.60
CA ARG A 33 2.33 9.87 -0.65
C ARG A 33 3.83 10.10 -0.51
N LYS A 34 4.25 10.69 0.59
CA LYS A 34 5.67 10.89 0.88
C LYS A 34 6.40 9.56 1.02
N LEU A 35 5.78 8.61 1.71
CA LEU A 35 6.34 7.28 1.88
C LEU A 35 6.53 6.58 0.54
N LEU A 36 5.53 6.65 -0.33
CA LEU A 36 5.59 6.04 -1.65
C LEU A 36 6.52 6.79 -2.61
N GLY A 37 6.73 8.08 -2.38
CA GLY A 37 7.54 8.92 -3.24
C GLY A 37 6.80 9.37 -4.49
N VAL A 38 5.50 9.57 -4.40
CA VAL A 38 4.67 10.02 -5.53
C VAL A 38 4.29 11.49 -5.38
N ALA A 39 3.92 12.09 -6.50
CA ALA A 39 3.50 13.49 -6.53
C ALA A 39 2.15 13.66 -5.83
N ASP A 40 1.92 14.87 -5.28
CA ASP A 40 0.67 15.16 -4.58
C ASP A 40 -0.56 15.10 -5.48
N ASP A 41 -0.38 15.33 -6.78
CA ASP A 41 -1.47 15.31 -7.75
C ASP A 41 -1.61 14.00 -8.52
N ILE A 42 -0.92 12.94 -8.07
CA ILE A 42 -1.05 11.63 -8.71
C ILE A 42 -2.50 11.15 -8.63
N THR A 43 -3.00 10.59 -9.74
CA THR A 43 -4.34 10.04 -9.73
C THR A 43 -4.37 8.72 -8.94
N PRO A 44 -5.52 8.35 -8.35
CA PRO A 44 -5.60 7.09 -7.61
C PRO A 44 -5.25 5.85 -8.43
N GLY A 45 -5.62 5.83 -9.70
CA GLY A 45 -5.27 4.72 -10.59
C GLY A 45 -3.77 4.62 -10.85
N GLU A 46 -3.12 5.76 -11.10
CA GLU A 46 -1.68 5.82 -11.29
C GLU A 46 -0.93 5.46 -10.02
N CYS A 47 -1.45 5.90 -8.87
CA CYS A 47 -0.86 5.60 -7.58
C CYS A 47 -0.87 4.09 -7.30
N PHE A 48 -1.98 3.43 -7.60
CA PHE A 48 -2.09 1.98 -7.45
C PHE A 48 -1.07 1.26 -8.34
N LYS A 49 -0.96 1.68 -9.59
CA LYS A 49 0.00 1.09 -10.54
C LYS A 49 1.44 1.31 -10.09
N HIS A 50 1.74 2.50 -9.57
CA HIS A 50 3.08 2.81 -9.06
C HIS A 50 3.44 1.87 -7.91
N TRP A 51 2.56 1.73 -6.94
CA TRP A 51 2.78 0.85 -5.81
C TRP A 51 2.98 -0.60 -6.27
N GLN A 52 2.07 -1.09 -7.11
CA GLN A 52 2.09 -2.47 -7.58
C GLN A 52 3.35 -2.78 -8.39
N SER A 53 3.75 -1.85 -9.27
CA SER A 53 4.90 -2.05 -10.15
C SER A 53 6.23 -2.02 -9.42
N ASN A 54 6.29 -1.37 -8.26
CA ASN A 54 7.52 -1.20 -7.52
C ASN A 54 7.68 -2.17 -6.35
N LEU A 55 6.71 -3.06 -6.16
CA LEU A 55 6.87 -4.16 -5.20
C LEU A 55 7.93 -5.14 -5.73
N ASP A 56 8.83 -5.56 -4.85
CA ASP A 56 9.79 -6.60 -5.21
C ASP A 56 9.04 -7.89 -5.56
N LYS A 57 9.51 -8.57 -6.59
CA LYS A 57 8.85 -9.79 -7.07
C LYS A 57 8.72 -10.84 -5.99
N GLU A 58 9.72 -10.96 -5.13
CA GLU A 58 9.72 -11.96 -4.07
C GLU A 58 8.66 -11.73 -3.00
N TYR A 59 8.13 -10.50 -2.92
CA TYR A 59 7.10 -10.13 -1.95
C TYR A 59 5.70 -10.06 -2.54
N ARG A 60 5.56 -10.18 -3.85
CA ARG A 60 4.24 -10.09 -4.50
C ARG A 60 3.29 -11.17 -4.03
N SER A 61 3.79 -12.37 -3.85
CA SER A 61 2.99 -13.49 -3.39
C SER A 61 2.45 -13.24 -1.98
N ALA A 62 3.30 -12.72 -1.08
CA ALA A 62 2.89 -12.41 0.28
C ALA A 62 1.82 -11.31 0.31
N VAL A 63 1.99 -10.29 -0.54
CA VAL A 63 1.02 -9.19 -0.64
C VAL A 63 -0.30 -9.69 -1.22
N ASP A 64 -0.25 -10.52 -2.26
CA ASP A 64 -1.46 -11.11 -2.83
C ASP A 64 -2.20 -11.97 -1.82
N ASN A 65 -1.48 -12.76 -1.04
CA ASN A 65 -2.08 -13.57 0.03
C ASN A 65 -2.76 -12.68 1.08
N MET A 66 -2.12 -11.56 1.43
CA MET A 66 -2.71 -10.61 2.35
C MET A 66 -4.05 -10.09 1.83
N ILE A 67 -4.10 -9.72 0.55
CA ILE A 67 -5.32 -9.21 -0.08
C ILE A 67 -6.43 -10.25 -0.01
N HIS A 68 -6.12 -11.52 -0.32
CA HIS A 68 -7.08 -12.59 -0.23
C HIS A 68 -7.57 -12.82 1.20
N GLU A 69 -6.68 -12.78 2.17
CA GLU A 69 -7.04 -12.95 3.58
C GLU A 69 -7.93 -11.81 4.06
N MET A 70 -7.63 -10.57 3.65
CA MET A 70 -8.48 -9.43 3.99
C MET A 70 -9.89 -9.60 3.45
N ALA A 71 -10.01 -10.11 2.22
CA ALA A 71 -11.32 -10.30 1.60
C ALA A 71 -12.14 -11.41 2.26
N GLU A 72 -11.48 -12.37 2.90
CA GLU A 72 -12.14 -13.54 3.50
C GLU A 72 -12.37 -13.41 5.00
N SER A 73 -11.86 -12.37 5.64
CA SER A 73 -11.89 -12.27 7.09
C SER A 73 -12.24 -10.84 7.51
N ASP A 74 -12.80 -10.71 8.71
CA ASP A 74 -13.13 -9.39 9.29
C ASP A 74 -11.99 -8.84 10.12
N THR A 75 -10.83 -9.50 10.11
CA THR A 75 -9.70 -9.10 10.95
C THR A 75 -8.70 -8.26 10.17
N VAL A 76 -7.90 -7.49 10.91
CA VAL A 76 -6.77 -6.77 10.33
C VAL A 76 -5.67 -7.77 10.01
N ILE A 77 -5.20 -7.72 8.77
CA ILE A 77 -4.11 -8.57 8.29
C ILE A 77 -2.89 -7.69 8.06
N GLN A 78 -1.69 -8.22 8.26
CA GLN A 78 -0.48 -7.45 8.02
C GLN A 78 0.55 -8.23 7.21
N VAL A 79 1.38 -7.48 6.52
CA VAL A 79 2.55 -7.99 5.81
C VAL A 79 3.67 -6.97 5.91
N GLU A 80 4.91 -7.42 5.94
CA GLU A 80 6.08 -6.54 5.92
C GLU A 80 6.84 -6.76 4.64
N TYR A 81 7.32 -5.67 4.04
CA TYR A 81 8.11 -5.76 2.82
C TYR A 81 9.02 -4.54 2.68
N PRO A 82 10.11 -4.68 1.92
CA PRO A 82 10.96 -3.53 1.64
C PRO A 82 10.29 -2.61 0.64
N TRP A 83 10.45 -1.32 0.85
CA TRP A 83 10.00 -0.31 -0.10
C TRP A 83 11.19 0.52 -0.55
N HIS A 84 11.37 0.60 -1.87
CA HIS A 84 12.46 1.34 -2.48
C HIS A 84 11.94 2.70 -2.91
N HIS A 85 12.24 3.72 -2.10
CA HIS A 85 11.79 5.07 -2.42
C HIS A 85 12.49 5.57 -3.68
N PRO A 86 11.78 6.26 -4.59
CA PRO A 86 12.40 6.77 -5.83
C PRO A 86 13.62 7.64 -5.63
N GLN A 87 13.77 8.26 -4.46
CA GLN A 87 14.95 9.08 -4.14
C GLN A 87 16.11 8.26 -3.60
N GLY A 88 16.02 6.93 -3.60
CA GLY A 88 17.13 6.06 -3.29
C GLY A 88 17.12 5.39 -1.94
N ASP A 89 16.28 5.83 -1.01
CA ASP A 89 16.17 5.20 0.30
C ASP A 89 15.41 3.88 0.22
N THR A 90 15.87 2.90 0.98
CA THR A 90 15.14 1.63 1.13
C THR A 90 14.77 1.48 2.60
N VAL A 91 13.51 1.22 2.85
CA VAL A 91 12.98 1.03 4.19
C VAL A 91 12.18 -0.27 4.24
N THR A 92 11.99 -0.81 5.44
CA THR A 92 11.02 -1.89 5.64
C THR A 92 9.74 -1.27 6.15
N VAL A 93 8.64 -1.60 5.50
CA VAL A 93 7.32 -1.10 5.89
C VAL A 93 6.47 -2.25 6.40
N ARG A 94 5.61 -1.94 7.36
CA ARG A 94 4.55 -2.83 7.79
C ARG A 94 3.26 -2.29 7.20
N CYS A 95 2.59 -3.11 6.41
CA CYS A 95 1.31 -2.81 5.81
C CYS A 95 0.24 -3.54 6.61
N CYS A 96 -0.71 -2.80 7.16
CA CYS A 96 -1.85 -3.38 7.88
C CYS A 96 -3.12 -2.93 7.18
N GLY A 97 -4.08 -3.83 7.06
CA GLY A 97 -5.32 -3.47 6.38
C GLY A 97 -6.43 -4.46 6.64
N ARG A 98 -7.63 -4.06 6.23
CA ARG A 98 -8.81 -4.90 6.33
C ARG A 98 -9.78 -4.56 5.20
N CYS A 99 -10.68 -5.48 4.90
CA CYS A 99 -11.76 -5.23 3.96
C CYS A 99 -12.90 -4.53 4.69
N VAL A 100 -13.37 -3.42 4.12
CA VAL A 100 -14.47 -2.64 4.73
C VAL A 100 -15.75 -2.70 3.92
N GLU A 101 -15.66 -3.10 2.66
CA GLU A 101 -16.83 -3.25 1.81
C GLU A 101 -16.55 -4.24 0.69
N GLU A 102 -17.50 -5.11 0.40
CA GLU A 102 -17.38 -6.02 -0.73
C GLU A 102 -18.77 -6.24 -1.33
N ASN A 103 -18.90 -6.00 -2.62
CA ASN A 103 -20.13 -6.27 -3.36
C ASN A 103 -19.77 -6.64 -4.80
N ASP A 104 -20.78 -6.78 -5.67
CA ASP A 104 -20.56 -7.21 -7.04
C ASP A 104 -19.82 -6.18 -7.89
N GLU A 105 -19.71 -4.95 -7.43
CA GLU A 105 -19.10 -3.86 -8.19
C GLU A 105 -17.72 -3.47 -7.67
N VAL A 106 -17.54 -3.46 -6.35
CA VAL A 106 -16.31 -2.93 -5.75
C VAL A 106 -15.95 -3.70 -4.49
N ILE A 107 -14.64 -3.83 -4.27
CA ILE A 107 -14.07 -4.33 -3.03
C ILE A 107 -13.21 -3.20 -2.48
N VAL A 108 -13.44 -2.81 -1.23
CA VAL A 108 -12.74 -1.70 -0.60
C VAL A 108 -11.92 -2.21 0.59
N PHE A 109 -10.63 -1.88 0.57
CA PHE A 109 -9.72 -2.16 1.68
C PHE A 109 -9.23 -0.84 2.24
N GLU A 110 -9.04 -0.79 3.55
CA GLU A 110 -8.40 0.37 4.19
C GLU A 110 -7.29 -0.09 5.10
N GLY A 111 -6.33 0.77 5.33
CA GLY A 111 -5.24 0.43 6.21
C GLY A 111 -4.18 1.51 6.31
N PHE A 112 -3.01 1.09 6.76
CA PHE A 112 -1.89 2.00 6.89
C PHE A 112 -0.57 1.29 6.57
N HIS A 113 0.43 2.08 6.22
CA HIS A 113 1.82 1.65 6.15
C HIS A 113 2.61 2.38 7.22
N ARG A 114 3.52 1.66 7.85
CA ARG A 114 4.41 2.22 8.85
C ARG A 114 5.83 1.79 8.55
N VAL A 115 6.75 2.76 8.60
CA VAL A 115 8.18 2.44 8.48
C VAL A 115 8.64 1.84 9.80
N ILE A 116 9.18 0.62 9.75
CA ILE A 116 9.63 -0.08 10.94
C ILE A 116 11.16 -0.20 11.01
N SER A 117 11.83 -0.06 9.87
CA SER A 117 13.28 0.04 9.86
C SER A 117 13.72 0.66 8.55
N ASP A 118 14.89 1.29 8.54
CA ASP A 118 15.50 1.81 7.32
C ASP A 118 16.92 1.27 7.16
N PHE A 119 17.32 1.17 5.92
CA PHE A 119 18.62 0.60 5.56
C PHE A 119 19.50 1.63 4.88
#